data_70fa22b782dfffac7a63f8c470105ef0
#
_entry.id   70fa22b782dfffac7a63f8c470105ef0
#
_cell.length_a   1.000
_cell.length_b   1.000
_cell.length_c   1.000
_cell.angle_alpha   90.00
_cell.angle_beta   90.00
_cell.angle_gamma   90.00
#
_symmetry.space_group_name_H-M   'P 1'
#
loop_
_entity.id
_entity.type
_entity.pdbx_description
1 polymer ?
#
loop_
_entity_poly.entity_id
_entity_poly.type
_entity_poly.pdbx_seq_one_letter_code
_entity_poly.pdbx_strand_id
1 'polypeptide(L)'
;MALTEREPVSTRFMRALSRGPRQSPQRFEAPEIYGRAAIARIAQALPPVERVYANIRFSILRPKLLSVMDLLLPDEGRILDIGCGFGLFAAYFGQTQPARRIVGVDPNSQRVAMARQVSEHVGLSGNTFIAGDARDVSLQGPFSGAYVLDVMHHIPEKDQLPMLERLRDLLAPRGVLVIKDITTEPAFGLEFTRLLDRVMVGWDEPLRYRHHREWGEMLASLGFHVRMVRVPDVLPYPHVVIAATKR
;
A
#
# COMPACT_ATOMS: atom_id res chain seq x y z
N MET A 1 -11.48 23.73 30.62
CA MET A 1 -10.93 23.89 29.23
C MET A 1 -11.08 22.52 28.58
N ALA A 2 -12.14 22.33 27.80
CA ALA A 2 -12.48 21.06 27.20
C ALA A 2 -11.55 20.79 26.00
N LEU A 3 -10.78 19.69 26.06
CA LEU A 3 -10.05 19.15 24.93
C LEU A 3 -11.11 18.63 23.94
N THR A 4 -11.31 19.35 22.85
CA THR A 4 -12.10 18.86 21.73
C THR A 4 -11.36 17.68 21.11
N GLU A 5 -11.85 16.47 21.35
CA GLU A 5 -11.44 15.26 20.64
C GLU A 5 -11.58 15.52 19.13
N ARG A 6 -10.46 15.54 18.44
CA ARG A 6 -10.45 15.64 16.97
C ARG A 6 -10.87 14.28 16.41
N GLU A 7 -11.95 14.27 15.68
CA GLU A 7 -12.44 13.08 14.95
C GLU A 7 -11.29 12.48 14.10
N PRO A 8 -11.07 11.15 14.10
CA PRO A 8 -10.05 10.48 13.30
C PRO A 8 -10.13 10.87 11.83
N VAL A 9 -9.00 11.07 11.19
CA VAL A 9 -8.91 11.50 9.76
C VAL A 9 -9.60 10.49 8.85
N SER A 10 -9.49 9.19 9.14
CA SER A 10 -10.20 8.11 8.43
C SER A 10 -11.72 8.27 8.48
N THR A 11 -12.27 8.65 9.64
CA THR A 11 -13.72 8.86 9.82
C THR A 11 -14.21 10.06 9.00
N ARG A 12 -13.42 11.14 8.95
CA ARG A 12 -13.73 12.32 8.13
C ARG A 12 -13.71 11.99 6.64
N PHE A 13 -12.74 11.20 6.20
CA PHE A 13 -12.62 10.77 4.81
C PHE A 13 -13.74 9.81 4.41
N MET A 14 -14.08 8.84 5.24
CA MET A 14 -15.19 7.91 5.02
C MET A 14 -16.54 8.63 4.96
N ARG A 15 -16.74 9.67 5.79
CA ARG A 15 -17.91 10.53 5.75
C ARG A 15 -17.99 11.39 4.48
N ALA A 16 -16.85 11.89 3.98
CA ALA A 16 -16.77 12.62 2.71
C ALA A 16 -17.09 11.73 1.50
N LEU A 17 -16.69 10.44 1.54
CA LEU A 17 -16.94 9.46 0.48
C LEU A 17 -18.37 8.88 0.49
N SER A 18 -19.09 8.95 1.61
CA SER A 18 -20.48 8.47 1.75
C SER A 18 -21.54 9.46 1.24
N ARG A 19 -21.17 10.71 0.96
CA ARG A 19 -22.07 11.69 0.35
C ARG A 19 -22.15 11.45 -1.15
N GLY A 20 -23.38 11.26 -1.66
CA GLY A 20 -23.72 10.86 -3.03
C GLY A 20 -23.17 11.75 -4.17
N PRO A 21 -23.45 11.42 -5.45
CA PRO A 21 -22.64 11.74 -6.64
C PRO A 21 -22.66 13.19 -7.14
N ARG A 22 -22.91 14.21 -6.33
CA ARG A 22 -23.01 15.62 -6.78
C ARG A 22 -22.23 16.64 -5.95
N GLN A 23 -21.12 16.27 -5.35
CA GLN A 23 -20.19 17.28 -4.82
C GLN A 23 -18.85 17.14 -5.54
N SER A 24 -18.38 18.27 -6.08
CA SER A 24 -17.04 18.41 -6.65
C SER A 24 -16.01 17.78 -5.70
N PRO A 25 -15.01 17.04 -6.22
CA PRO A 25 -14.01 16.44 -5.37
C PRO A 25 -13.34 17.53 -4.53
N GLN A 26 -13.58 17.52 -3.22
CA GLN A 26 -12.85 18.38 -2.31
C GLN A 26 -11.37 18.04 -2.49
N ARG A 27 -10.55 19.03 -2.86
CA ARG A 27 -9.10 18.89 -2.89
C ARG A 27 -8.65 18.56 -1.47
N PHE A 28 -8.26 17.31 -1.27
CA PHE A 28 -7.59 16.90 -0.06
C PHE A 28 -6.17 17.48 -0.09
N GLU A 29 -5.94 18.52 0.65
CA GLU A 29 -4.60 18.97 1.03
C GLU A 29 -4.13 18.11 2.20
N ALA A 30 -3.61 16.92 1.90
CA ALA A 30 -2.84 16.18 2.90
C ALA A 30 -1.57 17.00 3.23
N PRO A 31 -1.10 17.02 4.47
CA PRO A 31 0.09 17.78 4.85
C PRO A 31 1.33 17.16 4.19
N GLU A 32 1.68 17.65 2.98
CA GLU A 32 2.84 17.20 2.20
C GLU A 32 4.16 17.28 3.01
N ILE A 33 4.23 18.23 3.94
CA ILE A 33 5.42 18.44 4.80
C ILE A 33 5.67 17.23 5.69
N TYR A 34 4.62 16.61 6.24
CA TYR A 34 4.77 15.46 7.13
C TYR A 34 5.29 14.23 6.38
N GLY A 35 4.76 13.98 5.18
CA GLY A 35 5.21 12.89 4.33
C GLY A 35 6.68 13.01 3.92
N ARG A 36 7.16 14.20 3.60
CA ARG A 36 8.57 14.43 3.24
C ARG A 36 9.53 14.19 4.40
N ALA A 37 9.16 14.59 5.61
CA ALA A 37 9.97 14.34 6.80
C ALA A 37 10.10 12.83 7.10
N ALA A 38 9.01 12.10 6.97
CA ALA A 38 9.02 10.64 7.13
C ALA A 38 9.91 9.96 6.08
N ILE A 39 9.81 10.36 4.81
CA ILE A 39 10.65 9.85 3.72
C ILE A 39 12.14 10.13 3.98
N ALA A 40 12.49 11.35 4.43
CA ALA A 40 13.88 11.71 4.74
C ALA A 40 14.47 10.82 5.85
N ARG A 41 13.71 10.55 6.91
CA ARG A 41 14.13 9.66 8.00
C ARG A 41 14.33 8.22 7.53
N ILE A 42 13.43 7.70 6.68
CA ILE A 42 13.56 6.37 6.09
C ILE A 42 14.82 6.28 5.23
N ALA A 43 15.06 7.28 4.38
CA ALA A 43 16.23 7.31 3.51
C ALA A 43 17.56 7.34 4.30
N GLN A 44 17.58 8.01 5.46
CA GLN A 44 18.76 8.04 6.35
C GLN A 44 19.09 6.68 6.96
N ALA A 45 18.09 5.83 7.17
CA ALA A 45 18.27 4.48 7.73
C ALA A 45 18.92 3.49 6.75
N LEU A 46 18.97 3.82 5.46
CA LEU A 46 19.39 2.91 4.40
C LEU A 46 20.85 3.11 3.99
N PRO A 47 21.57 2.02 3.61
CA PRO A 47 22.86 2.11 2.93
C PRO A 47 22.75 2.90 1.60
N PRO A 48 23.87 3.36 1.02
CA PRO A 48 23.83 4.28 -0.13
C PRO A 48 23.05 3.76 -1.34
N VAL A 49 23.19 2.48 -1.70
CA VAL A 49 22.52 1.90 -2.87
C VAL A 49 21.02 1.80 -2.64
N GLU A 50 20.61 1.26 -1.51
CA GLU A 50 19.21 1.12 -1.12
C GLU A 50 18.54 2.48 -0.88
N ARG A 51 19.31 3.48 -0.47
CA ARG A 51 18.85 4.87 -0.36
C ARG A 51 18.49 5.46 -1.72
N VAL A 52 19.31 5.19 -2.76
CA VAL A 52 18.99 5.61 -4.13
C VAL A 52 17.69 4.92 -4.59
N TYR A 53 17.58 3.61 -4.37
CA TYR A 53 16.35 2.87 -4.66
C TYR A 53 15.13 3.47 -3.95
N ALA A 54 15.23 3.75 -2.66
CA ALA A 54 14.16 4.35 -1.87
C ALA A 54 13.73 5.71 -2.42
N ASN A 55 14.68 6.57 -2.78
CA ASN A 55 14.40 7.87 -3.37
C ASN A 55 13.67 7.75 -4.72
N ILE A 56 14.06 6.78 -5.56
CA ILE A 56 13.35 6.49 -6.81
C ILE A 56 11.93 6.02 -6.50
N ARG A 57 11.74 5.07 -5.58
CA ARG A 57 10.40 4.58 -5.20
C ARG A 57 9.50 5.69 -4.66
N PHE A 58 9.99 6.57 -3.81
CA PHE A 58 9.23 7.71 -3.29
C PHE A 58 9.01 8.84 -4.32
N SER A 59 9.81 8.91 -5.38
CA SER A 59 9.53 9.83 -6.49
C SER A 59 8.47 9.29 -7.46
N ILE A 60 8.34 7.98 -7.56
CA ILE A 60 7.26 7.30 -8.31
C ILE A 60 5.97 7.33 -7.48
N LEU A 61 6.05 6.84 -6.23
CA LEU A 61 4.94 6.79 -5.27
C LEU A 61 4.93 8.05 -4.41
N ARG A 62 4.56 9.15 -5.03
CA ARG A 62 4.62 10.48 -4.43
C ARG A 62 3.82 10.59 -3.13
N PRO A 63 4.17 11.56 -2.27
CA PRO A 63 3.43 11.79 -1.01
C PRO A 63 1.92 11.89 -1.18
N LYS A 64 1.43 12.45 -2.30
CA LYS A 64 0.01 12.54 -2.61
C LYS A 64 -0.65 11.16 -2.72
N LEU A 65 -0.03 10.22 -3.45
CA LEU A 65 -0.53 8.85 -3.60
C LEU A 65 -0.49 8.11 -2.26
N LEU A 66 0.64 8.22 -1.55
CA LEU A 66 0.81 7.61 -0.24
C LEU A 66 -0.19 8.16 0.79
N SER A 67 -0.50 9.45 0.75
CA SER A 67 -1.52 10.05 1.62
C SER A 67 -2.92 9.51 1.32
N VAL A 68 -3.25 9.24 0.06
CA VAL A 68 -4.53 8.59 -0.28
C VAL A 68 -4.59 7.18 0.30
N MET A 69 -3.52 6.40 0.18
CA MET A 69 -3.46 5.06 0.78
C MET A 69 -3.52 5.12 2.31
N ASP A 70 -2.81 6.06 2.91
CA ASP A 70 -2.81 6.28 4.36
C ASP A 70 -4.21 6.56 4.92
N LEU A 71 -5.00 7.38 4.22
CA LEU A 71 -6.39 7.67 4.56
C LEU A 71 -7.36 6.50 4.38
N LEU A 72 -7.00 5.52 3.56
CA LEU A 72 -7.81 4.32 3.32
C LEU A 72 -7.49 3.20 4.32
N LEU A 73 -6.31 3.22 4.91
CA LEU A 73 -5.91 2.24 5.93
C LEU A 73 -6.48 2.62 7.31
N PRO A 74 -6.80 1.64 8.17
CA PRO A 74 -7.17 1.91 9.56
C PRO A 74 -6.08 2.72 10.29
N ASP A 75 -6.49 3.62 11.18
CA ASP A 75 -5.56 4.48 11.92
C ASP A 75 -4.79 3.71 13.01
N GLU A 76 -5.29 2.53 13.42
CA GLU A 76 -4.71 1.71 14.48
C GLU A 76 -4.86 0.21 14.19
N GLY A 77 -4.24 -0.59 15.03
CA GLY A 77 -4.33 -2.04 14.97
C GLY A 77 -3.26 -2.69 14.09
N ARG A 78 -3.45 -3.97 13.80
CA ARG A 78 -2.49 -4.76 13.01
C ARG A 78 -2.78 -4.59 11.52
N ILE A 79 -1.76 -4.14 10.78
CA ILE A 79 -1.84 -3.93 9.33
C ILE A 79 -0.85 -4.87 8.64
N LEU A 80 -1.32 -5.61 7.64
CA LEU A 80 -0.50 -6.54 6.86
C LEU A 80 0.06 -5.83 5.61
N ASP A 81 1.37 -5.90 5.41
CA ASP A 81 2.09 -5.38 4.23
C ASP A 81 2.59 -6.55 3.39
N ILE A 82 2.02 -6.75 2.22
CA ILE A 82 2.41 -7.82 1.30
C ILE A 82 3.44 -7.29 0.29
N GLY A 83 4.62 -7.94 0.26
CA GLY A 83 5.76 -7.47 -0.53
C GLY A 83 6.43 -6.26 0.11
N CYS A 84 6.69 -6.32 1.40
CA CYS A 84 7.19 -5.18 2.17
C CYS A 84 8.60 -4.70 1.74
N GLY A 85 9.35 -5.51 1.01
CA GLY A 85 10.71 -5.18 0.57
C GLY A 85 11.60 -4.69 1.70
N PHE A 86 12.22 -3.53 1.52
CA PHE A 86 13.05 -2.85 2.53
C PHE A 86 12.24 -2.16 3.65
N GLY A 87 10.93 -2.39 3.73
CA GLY A 87 10.07 -1.80 4.76
C GLY A 87 9.80 -0.30 4.58
N LEU A 88 10.00 0.25 3.38
CA LEU A 88 9.87 1.69 3.11
C LEU A 88 8.47 2.20 3.44
N PHE A 89 7.45 1.48 2.97
CA PHE A 89 6.04 1.88 3.14
C PHE A 89 5.51 1.50 4.52
N ALA A 90 5.99 0.39 5.09
CA ALA A 90 5.74 0.05 6.49
C ALA A 90 6.25 1.16 7.43
N ALA A 91 7.47 1.66 7.19
CA ALA A 91 8.04 2.76 7.95
C ALA A 91 7.29 4.09 7.68
N TYR A 92 6.85 4.35 6.45
CA TYR A 92 6.05 5.53 6.13
C TYR A 92 4.71 5.52 6.85
N PHE A 93 3.90 4.47 6.66
CA PHE A 93 2.56 4.37 7.25
C PHE A 93 2.58 4.19 8.77
N GLY A 94 3.65 3.64 9.34
CA GLY A 94 3.83 3.58 10.78
C GLY A 94 4.22 4.94 11.39
N GLN A 95 4.96 5.79 10.68
CA GLN A 95 5.27 7.14 11.15
C GLN A 95 4.07 8.09 11.04
N THR A 96 3.22 7.92 10.02
CA THR A 96 2.01 8.74 9.86
C THR A 96 0.94 8.39 10.90
N GLN A 97 0.86 7.12 11.29
CA GLN A 97 -0.08 6.62 12.30
C GLN A 97 0.64 5.65 13.27
N PRO A 98 1.24 6.17 14.35
CA PRO A 98 2.04 5.37 15.29
C PRO A 98 1.26 4.29 16.07
N ALA A 99 -0.07 4.32 16.05
CA ALA A 99 -0.91 3.29 16.64
C ALA A 99 -1.02 2.02 15.78
N ARG A 100 -0.55 2.06 14.53
CA ARG A 100 -0.46 0.88 13.67
C ARG A 100 0.69 -0.04 14.10
N ARG A 101 0.44 -1.34 13.96
CA ARG A 101 1.45 -2.40 14.10
C ARG A 101 1.55 -3.11 12.77
N ILE A 102 2.58 -2.85 11.99
CA ILE A 102 2.70 -3.38 10.63
C ILE A 102 3.40 -4.73 10.67
N VAL A 103 2.81 -5.72 10.01
CA VAL A 103 3.37 -7.05 9.78
C VAL A 103 3.73 -7.13 8.31
N GLY A 104 5.02 -7.00 7.98
CA GLY A 104 5.52 -7.06 6.61
C GLY A 104 5.93 -8.47 6.21
N VAL A 105 5.63 -8.85 4.97
CA VAL A 105 6.03 -10.14 4.38
C VAL A 105 6.72 -9.88 3.05
N ASP A 106 7.89 -10.50 2.85
CA ASP A 106 8.61 -10.45 1.58
C ASP A 106 9.43 -11.74 1.39
N PRO A 107 9.52 -12.32 0.20
CA PRO A 107 10.27 -13.55 -0.03
C PRO A 107 11.79 -13.36 0.13
N ASN A 108 12.30 -12.15 0.00
CA ASN A 108 13.72 -11.85 0.11
C ASN A 108 14.14 -11.58 1.56
N SER A 109 14.85 -12.54 2.17
CA SER A 109 15.29 -12.46 3.57
C SER A 109 16.24 -11.29 3.86
N GLN A 110 17.05 -10.87 2.89
CA GLN A 110 17.95 -9.72 3.05
C GLN A 110 17.16 -8.40 3.10
N ARG A 111 16.15 -8.26 2.24
CA ARG A 111 15.23 -7.11 2.29
C ARG A 111 14.48 -7.06 3.61
N VAL A 112 14.01 -8.21 4.08
CA VAL A 112 13.32 -8.32 5.38
C VAL A 112 14.23 -7.94 6.55
N ALA A 113 15.50 -8.36 6.54
CA ALA A 113 16.46 -7.94 7.55
C ALA A 113 16.64 -6.42 7.57
N MET A 114 16.72 -5.80 6.39
CA MET A 114 16.84 -4.35 6.25
C MET A 114 15.55 -3.63 6.67
N ALA A 115 14.37 -4.21 6.39
CA ALA A 115 13.09 -3.65 6.83
C ALA A 115 12.99 -3.54 8.36
N ARG A 116 13.56 -4.51 9.10
CA ARG A 116 13.67 -4.46 10.57
C ARG A 116 14.55 -3.29 11.01
N GLN A 117 15.73 -3.14 10.39
CA GLN A 117 16.66 -2.04 10.71
C GLN A 117 16.03 -0.67 10.41
N VAL A 118 15.36 -0.52 9.27
CA VAL A 118 14.65 0.72 8.93
C VAL A 118 13.57 1.03 9.96
N SER A 119 12.75 0.05 10.31
CA SER A 119 11.68 0.22 11.29
C SER A 119 12.20 0.61 12.68
N GLU A 120 13.26 -0.04 13.12
CA GLU A 120 13.95 0.27 14.38
C GLU A 120 14.54 1.69 14.38
N HIS A 121 15.23 2.08 13.29
CA HIS A 121 15.81 3.42 13.14
C HIS A 121 14.78 4.53 13.26
N VAL A 122 13.57 4.34 12.71
CA VAL A 122 12.50 5.34 12.78
C VAL A 122 11.63 5.21 14.04
N GLY A 123 11.98 4.32 14.97
CA GLY A 123 11.32 4.17 16.27
C GLY A 123 10.02 3.35 16.24
N LEU A 124 9.84 2.47 15.26
CA LEU A 124 8.66 1.64 15.08
C LEU A 124 8.90 0.18 15.55
N SER A 125 9.29 -0.01 16.79
CA SER A 125 9.63 -1.33 17.37
C SER A 125 8.45 -2.31 17.43
N GLY A 126 7.22 -1.83 17.28
CA GLY A 126 6.02 -2.67 17.22
C GLY A 126 5.77 -3.34 15.87
N ASN A 127 6.53 -2.99 14.83
CA ASN A 127 6.43 -3.63 13.53
C ASN A 127 7.19 -4.97 13.52
N THR A 128 6.69 -5.92 12.73
CA THR A 128 7.34 -7.23 12.57
C THR A 128 7.48 -7.56 11.09
N PHE A 129 8.54 -8.28 10.72
CA PHE A 129 8.81 -8.63 9.34
C PHE A 129 9.18 -10.10 9.20
N ILE A 130 8.56 -10.79 8.24
CA ILE A 130 8.63 -12.23 8.02
C ILE A 130 9.18 -12.47 6.63
N ALA A 131 10.27 -13.26 6.55
CA ALA A 131 10.80 -13.72 5.27
C ALA A 131 10.02 -14.95 4.81
N GLY A 132 9.40 -14.86 3.64
CA GLY A 132 8.64 -15.96 3.05
C GLY A 132 7.69 -15.47 1.96
N ASP A 133 7.22 -16.42 1.17
CA ASP A 133 6.18 -16.13 0.19
C ASP A 133 4.84 -15.89 0.90
N ALA A 134 4.20 -14.78 0.58
CA ALA A 134 2.92 -14.43 1.19
C ALA A 134 1.80 -15.43 0.87
N ARG A 135 1.98 -16.26 -0.15
CA ARG A 135 1.03 -17.34 -0.51
C ARG A 135 1.09 -18.52 0.48
N ASP A 136 2.26 -18.77 1.08
CA ASP A 136 2.53 -19.99 1.85
C ASP A 136 2.88 -19.74 3.31
N VAL A 137 3.50 -18.58 3.62
CA VAL A 137 3.98 -18.27 4.98
C VAL A 137 2.83 -18.27 5.99
N SER A 138 3.06 -18.84 7.17
CA SER A 138 2.06 -18.85 8.23
C SER A 138 1.81 -17.45 8.77
N LEU A 139 0.62 -16.91 8.54
CA LEU A 139 0.16 -15.62 9.03
C LEU A 139 -1.02 -15.81 9.97
N GLN A 140 -0.96 -15.17 11.13
CA GLN A 140 -2.05 -15.22 12.11
C GLN A 140 -2.83 -13.91 12.10
N GLY A 141 -4.07 -13.97 11.59
CA GLY A 141 -5.04 -12.89 11.71
C GLY A 141 -5.65 -12.78 13.13
N PRO A 142 -6.65 -11.95 13.34
CA PRO A 142 -7.16 -11.01 12.35
C PRO A 142 -6.30 -9.74 12.21
N PHE A 143 -6.32 -9.18 11.00
CA PHE A 143 -5.73 -7.86 10.70
C PHE A 143 -6.84 -6.82 10.54
N SER A 144 -6.65 -5.61 11.06
CA SER A 144 -7.58 -4.50 10.86
C SER A 144 -7.55 -4.00 9.41
N GLY A 145 -6.39 -4.12 8.76
CA GLY A 145 -6.21 -3.79 7.35
C GLY A 145 -5.06 -4.56 6.74
N ALA A 146 -5.00 -4.54 5.43
CA ALA A 146 -3.88 -5.02 4.64
C ALA A 146 -3.63 -4.10 3.47
N TYR A 147 -2.39 -4.02 2.98
CA TYR A 147 -2.12 -3.38 1.71
C TYR A 147 -1.13 -4.18 0.87
N VAL A 148 -1.30 -4.01 -0.44
CA VAL A 148 -0.44 -4.60 -1.47
C VAL A 148 -0.06 -3.48 -2.43
N LEU A 149 1.22 -3.17 -2.52
CA LEU A 149 1.71 -2.02 -3.23
C LEU A 149 2.71 -2.44 -4.31
N ASP A 150 2.28 -2.43 -5.57
CA ASP A 150 3.03 -2.87 -6.76
C ASP A 150 3.56 -4.31 -6.65
N VAL A 151 2.72 -5.25 -6.22
CA VAL A 151 3.10 -6.66 -6.03
C VAL A 151 2.19 -7.61 -6.80
N MET A 152 0.89 -7.28 -6.94
CA MET A 152 -0.07 -8.21 -7.53
C MET A 152 0.30 -8.62 -8.96
N HIS A 153 0.89 -7.73 -9.76
CA HIS A 153 1.32 -8.02 -11.12
C HIS A 153 2.57 -8.94 -11.21
N HIS A 154 3.26 -9.19 -10.10
CA HIS A 154 4.32 -10.20 -10.02
C HIS A 154 3.78 -11.60 -9.67
N ILE A 155 2.57 -11.69 -9.12
CA ILE A 155 1.94 -12.97 -8.76
C ILE A 155 1.41 -13.65 -10.03
N PRO A 156 1.67 -14.96 -10.25
CA PRO A 156 1.08 -15.71 -11.36
C PRO A 156 -0.45 -15.58 -11.37
N GLU A 157 -1.04 -15.43 -12.57
CA GLU A 157 -2.49 -15.18 -12.71
C GLU A 157 -3.36 -16.20 -11.98
N LYS A 158 -2.95 -17.47 -12.02
CA LYS A 158 -3.63 -18.57 -11.32
C LYS A 158 -3.64 -18.44 -9.80
N ASP A 159 -2.66 -17.71 -9.24
CA ASP A 159 -2.45 -17.54 -7.80
C ASP A 159 -3.04 -16.22 -7.29
N GLN A 160 -3.45 -15.30 -8.18
CA GLN A 160 -3.94 -13.98 -7.79
C GLN A 160 -5.27 -14.05 -7.03
N LEU A 161 -6.25 -14.82 -7.52
CA LEU A 161 -7.52 -15.00 -6.83
C LEU A 161 -7.35 -15.76 -5.48
N PRO A 162 -6.64 -16.88 -5.40
CA PRO A 162 -6.31 -17.53 -4.13
C PRO A 162 -5.60 -16.60 -3.14
N MET A 163 -4.72 -15.70 -3.62
CA MET A 163 -4.08 -14.71 -2.77
C MET A 163 -5.09 -13.70 -2.19
N LEU A 164 -6.03 -13.21 -2.99
CA LEU A 164 -7.09 -12.32 -2.52
C LEU A 164 -8.03 -13.01 -1.52
N GLU A 165 -8.36 -14.29 -1.73
CA GLU A 165 -9.12 -15.11 -0.77
C GLU A 165 -8.41 -15.21 0.56
N ARG A 166 -7.11 -15.55 0.53
CA ARG A 166 -6.27 -15.62 1.71
C ARG A 166 -6.24 -14.28 2.47
N LEU A 167 -6.06 -13.17 1.76
CA LEU A 167 -6.08 -11.84 2.39
C LEU A 167 -7.45 -11.54 3.03
N ARG A 168 -8.56 -11.88 2.35
CA ARG A 168 -9.89 -11.76 2.93
C ARG A 168 -10.01 -12.52 4.26
N ASP A 169 -9.52 -13.75 4.30
CA ASP A 169 -9.67 -14.62 5.47
C ASP A 169 -8.81 -14.13 6.66
N LEU A 170 -7.68 -13.52 6.37
CA LEU A 170 -6.81 -12.90 7.37
C LEU A 170 -7.35 -11.57 7.92
N LEU A 171 -8.28 -10.91 7.23
CA LEU A 171 -8.86 -9.65 7.69
C LEU A 171 -9.96 -9.87 8.74
N ALA A 172 -10.00 -8.98 9.72
CA ALA A 172 -11.12 -8.85 10.64
C ALA A 172 -12.43 -8.53 9.91
N PRO A 173 -13.60 -8.78 10.50
CA PRO A 173 -14.86 -8.22 10.01
C PRO A 173 -14.73 -6.70 9.83
N ARG A 174 -15.18 -6.17 8.69
CA ARG A 174 -15.01 -4.77 8.28
C ARG A 174 -13.55 -4.33 8.06
N GLY A 175 -12.58 -5.24 8.07
CA GLY A 175 -11.18 -4.95 7.73
C GLY A 175 -11.05 -4.49 6.27
N VAL A 176 -10.03 -3.70 6.00
CA VAL A 176 -9.83 -3.04 4.71
C VAL A 176 -8.60 -3.60 4.01
N LEU A 177 -8.75 -4.01 2.75
CA LEU A 177 -7.65 -4.31 1.84
C LEU A 177 -7.45 -3.13 0.88
N VAL A 178 -6.26 -2.57 0.87
CA VAL A 178 -5.88 -1.51 -0.07
C VAL A 178 -4.88 -2.09 -1.07
N ILE A 179 -5.27 -2.14 -2.35
CA ILE A 179 -4.37 -2.56 -3.44
C ILE A 179 -4.00 -1.31 -4.24
N LYS A 180 -2.71 -1.04 -4.36
CA LYS A 180 -2.17 -0.11 -5.34
C LYS A 180 -1.42 -0.92 -6.38
N ASP A 181 -1.82 -0.78 -7.62
CA ASP A 181 -1.16 -1.45 -8.73
C ASP A 181 -1.24 -0.59 -10.00
N ILE A 182 -0.70 -1.13 -11.09
CA ILE A 182 -0.73 -0.55 -12.42
C ILE A 182 -1.91 -1.13 -13.19
N THR A 183 -2.69 -0.27 -13.83
CA THR A 183 -3.75 -0.71 -14.75
C THR A 183 -3.27 -0.68 -16.20
N THR A 184 -3.97 -1.38 -17.08
CA THR A 184 -3.63 -1.46 -18.51
C THR A 184 -4.03 -0.23 -19.32
N GLU A 185 -4.68 0.76 -18.73
CA GLU A 185 -5.10 2.00 -19.37
C GLU A 185 -4.52 3.25 -18.68
N PRO A 186 -3.99 4.22 -19.46
CA PRO A 186 -3.83 4.23 -20.92
C PRO A 186 -2.60 3.41 -21.37
N ALA A 187 -2.66 2.86 -22.58
CA ALA A 187 -1.64 1.94 -23.10
C ALA A 187 -0.22 2.55 -23.11
N PHE A 188 -0.07 3.84 -23.47
CA PHE A 188 1.25 4.48 -23.48
C PHE A 188 1.86 4.56 -22.06
N GLY A 189 1.05 4.76 -21.05
CA GLY A 189 1.48 4.77 -19.65
C GLY A 189 1.94 3.38 -19.20
N LEU A 190 1.26 2.34 -19.68
CA LEU A 190 1.64 0.95 -19.40
C LEU A 190 3.01 0.61 -19.99
N GLU A 191 3.31 1.01 -21.24
CA GLU A 191 4.61 0.77 -21.86
C GLU A 191 5.74 1.49 -21.12
N PHE A 192 5.50 2.72 -20.69
CA PHE A 192 6.44 3.46 -19.85
C PHE A 192 6.72 2.72 -18.54
N THR A 193 5.68 2.22 -17.89
CA THR A 193 5.79 1.46 -16.64
C THR A 193 6.52 0.15 -16.84
N ARG A 194 6.22 -0.60 -17.92
CA ARG A 194 6.92 -1.85 -18.26
C ARG A 194 8.43 -1.66 -18.38
N LEU A 195 8.85 -0.58 -19.05
CA LEU A 195 10.26 -0.27 -19.17
C LEU A 195 10.91 -0.01 -17.82
N LEU A 196 10.22 0.74 -16.95
CA LEU A 196 10.73 1.07 -15.63
C LEU A 196 10.79 -0.15 -14.71
N ASP A 197 9.76 -0.98 -14.69
CA ASP A 197 9.73 -2.20 -13.87
C ASP A 197 10.86 -3.16 -14.28
N ARG A 198 11.14 -3.30 -15.58
CA ARG A 198 12.29 -4.07 -16.08
C ARG A 198 13.62 -3.53 -15.57
N VAL A 199 13.79 -2.23 -15.54
CA VAL A 199 15.01 -1.58 -15.01
C VAL A 199 15.12 -1.78 -13.49
N MET A 200 14.01 -1.78 -12.76
CA MET A 200 13.99 -1.84 -11.30
C MET A 200 14.04 -3.26 -10.74
N VAL A 201 13.44 -4.23 -11.42
CA VAL A 201 13.24 -5.60 -10.93
C VAL A 201 14.06 -6.61 -11.74
N GLY A 202 14.29 -6.35 -13.01
CA GLY A 202 15.01 -7.22 -13.93
C GLY A 202 14.23 -7.54 -15.21
N TRP A 203 14.95 -7.92 -16.26
CA TRP A 203 14.36 -8.18 -17.59
C TRP A 203 13.61 -9.52 -17.67
N ASP A 204 13.96 -10.46 -16.82
CA ASP A 204 13.41 -11.83 -16.81
C ASP A 204 12.16 -11.97 -15.94
N GLU A 205 11.80 -10.93 -15.19
CA GLU A 205 10.61 -10.95 -14.30
C GLU A 205 9.32 -10.85 -15.14
N PRO A 206 8.43 -11.84 -15.09
CA PRO A 206 7.18 -11.80 -15.83
C PRO A 206 6.21 -10.80 -15.18
N LEU A 207 5.83 -9.77 -15.94
CA LEU A 207 4.90 -8.73 -15.52
C LEU A 207 3.49 -9.03 -16.04
N ARG A 208 2.50 -9.15 -15.15
CA ARG A 208 1.12 -9.55 -15.43
C ARG A 208 0.15 -8.47 -14.99
N TYR A 209 0.06 -7.41 -15.77
CA TYR A 209 -0.86 -6.32 -15.49
C TYR A 209 -2.29 -6.72 -15.83
N ARG A 210 -3.23 -6.35 -14.95
CA ARG A 210 -4.66 -6.48 -15.18
C ARG A 210 -5.33 -5.13 -15.30
N HIS A 211 -6.44 -5.12 -16.01
CA HIS A 211 -7.31 -3.97 -15.99
C HIS A 211 -7.92 -3.78 -14.59
N HIS A 212 -8.03 -2.54 -14.14
CA HIS A 212 -8.52 -2.24 -12.78
C HIS A 212 -9.93 -2.78 -12.49
N ARG A 213 -10.79 -2.93 -13.53
CA ARG A 213 -12.13 -3.52 -13.39
C ARG A 213 -12.06 -5.00 -13.04
N GLU A 214 -11.13 -5.76 -13.61
CA GLU A 214 -10.96 -7.18 -13.29
C GLU A 214 -10.61 -7.36 -11.81
N TRP A 215 -9.72 -6.53 -11.26
CA TRP A 215 -9.45 -6.51 -9.82
C TRP A 215 -10.70 -6.22 -9.00
N GLY A 216 -11.52 -5.26 -9.45
CA GLY A 216 -12.78 -4.92 -8.79
C GLY A 216 -13.79 -6.07 -8.79
N GLU A 217 -13.93 -6.77 -9.90
CA GLU A 217 -14.82 -7.92 -10.06
C GLU A 217 -14.38 -9.10 -9.18
N MET A 218 -13.07 -9.43 -9.17
CA MET A 218 -12.52 -10.46 -8.31
C MET A 218 -12.76 -10.16 -6.82
N LEU A 219 -12.52 -8.93 -6.38
CA LEU A 219 -12.76 -8.53 -4.99
C LEU A 219 -14.25 -8.54 -4.65
N ALA A 220 -15.11 -8.10 -5.56
CA ALA A 220 -16.56 -8.14 -5.36
C ALA A 220 -17.10 -9.56 -5.27
N SER A 221 -16.58 -10.50 -6.09
CA SER A 221 -16.96 -11.94 -6.03
C SER A 221 -16.56 -12.58 -4.71
N LEU A 222 -15.50 -12.07 -4.06
CA LEU A 222 -15.06 -12.49 -2.73
C LEU A 222 -15.85 -11.82 -1.59
N GLY A 223 -16.88 -11.04 -1.89
CA GLY A 223 -17.76 -10.42 -0.90
C GLY A 223 -17.23 -9.09 -0.33
N PHE A 224 -16.23 -8.48 -0.94
CA PHE A 224 -15.81 -7.13 -0.55
C PHE A 224 -16.77 -6.05 -1.07
N HIS A 225 -16.85 -4.96 -0.32
CA HIS A 225 -17.35 -3.69 -0.85
C HIS A 225 -16.17 -2.92 -1.46
N VAL A 226 -16.20 -2.74 -2.79
CA VAL A 226 -15.05 -2.23 -3.56
C VAL A 226 -15.22 -0.77 -3.93
N ARG A 227 -14.16 0.02 -3.76
CA ARG A 227 -14.05 1.40 -4.22
C ARG A 227 -12.74 1.58 -4.99
N MET A 228 -12.83 2.23 -6.14
CA MET A 228 -11.65 2.59 -6.94
C MET A 228 -11.37 4.07 -6.80
N VAL A 229 -10.13 4.41 -6.50
CA VAL A 229 -9.67 5.78 -6.33
C VAL A 229 -8.63 6.07 -7.40
N ARG A 230 -8.93 7.00 -8.30
CA ARG A 230 -7.94 7.52 -9.26
C ARG A 230 -7.13 8.61 -8.58
N VAL A 231 -5.82 8.47 -8.60
CA VAL A 231 -4.90 9.48 -8.10
C VAL A 231 -4.18 10.08 -9.30
N PRO A 232 -4.57 11.32 -9.72
CA PRO A 232 -3.88 11.97 -10.83
C PRO A 232 -2.42 12.20 -10.50
N ASP A 233 -1.52 11.79 -11.38
CA ASP A 233 -0.10 12.05 -11.31
C ASP A 233 0.37 12.93 -12.47
N VAL A 234 1.54 13.54 -12.32
CA VAL A 234 2.24 14.31 -13.37
C VAL A 234 2.93 13.37 -14.35
N LEU A 235 3.38 12.22 -13.86
CA LEU A 235 3.98 11.18 -14.69
C LEU A 235 2.88 10.30 -15.30
N PRO A 236 3.12 9.72 -16.48
CA PRO A 236 2.13 8.90 -17.19
C PRO A 236 1.96 7.50 -16.58
N TYR A 237 2.06 7.38 -15.27
CA TYR A 237 1.83 6.12 -14.59
C TYR A 237 0.32 5.85 -14.47
N PRO A 238 -0.17 4.72 -14.99
CA PRO A 238 -1.57 4.34 -14.85
C PRO A 238 -1.82 3.72 -13.48
N HIS A 239 -1.61 4.51 -12.41
CA HIS A 239 -1.86 4.07 -11.05
C HIS A 239 -3.35 3.88 -10.78
N VAL A 240 -3.68 2.77 -10.16
CA VAL A 240 -4.99 2.55 -9.54
C VAL A 240 -4.82 2.21 -8.06
N VAL A 241 -5.66 2.80 -7.23
CA VAL A 241 -5.81 2.44 -5.83
C VAL A 241 -7.21 1.86 -5.64
N ILE A 242 -7.28 0.66 -5.14
CA ILE A 242 -8.54 -0.05 -4.88
C ILE A 242 -8.64 -0.27 -3.37
N ALA A 243 -9.69 0.25 -2.77
CA ALA A 243 -10.04 -0.03 -1.38
C ALA A 243 -11.20 -1.02 -1.34
N ALA A 244 -11.00 -2.15 -0.67
CA ALA A 244 -11.94 -3.22 -0.54
C ALA A 244 -12.24 -3.49 0.94
N THR A 245 -13.48 -3.26 1.38
CA THR A 245 -13.89 -3.48 2.78
C THR A 245 -14.58 -4.82 2.89
N LYS A 246 -14.10 -5.67 3.80
CA LYS A 246 -14.73 -6.96 4.11
C LYS A 246 -16.11 -6.74 4.72
N ARG A 247 -17.11 -7.43 4.20
CA ARG A 247 -18.48 -7.41 4.74
C ARG A 247 -18.58 -8.15 6.06
#